data_273f91587a4eda7e0ee8a1a088265032
#
_entry.id   273f91587a4eda7e0ee8a1a088265032
#
_cell.length_a   1.000
_cell.length_b   1.000
_cell.length_c   1.000
_cell.angle_alpha   90.00
_cell.angle_beta   90.00
_cell.angle_gamma   90.00
#
_symmetry.space_group_name_H-M   'P 1'
#
loop_
_entity.id
_entity.type
_entity.pdbx_description
1 polymer ?
#
loop_
_entity_poly.entity_id
_entity_poly.type
_entity_poly.pdbx_seq_one_letter_code
_entity_poly.pdbx_strand_id
1 'polypeptide(L)'
;AIAWNRLKQRVEGLVTQGAAVIQEGELAVKFKHNGAIIKIYGADNPDAMRGVRLDGVVLDEVAQMKPEVWHEIIQPALADRLGWALFIGTPQGINLFSELFYRAQASMKTKGSSWYAARFTCQDTDSLPSTEIDRMRQEMSETAFSREMLCDFSAAGDDQLISLDVAEVASKRIYQAHDLTAAPRVLGVDPARFGDDRSVIMKRQGPQAFPALVYRGVDNMQLADLVAQAIGDWHPDATFIDSGAGAGVIDRLKQLGYHIIEVPFGGRANRHTLHVNRRTEMWFEMRDWLQGGGAIPDSLSLKQELATPTYSFDTSGRRVLESKDQIKKRLQNAGSPDLADALALTFASPIQKSIDRYEMARAGSKRDRNGWDRNPYDNI
;
A
#
# COMPACT_ATOMS: atom_id res chain seq x y z
N ALA A 1 16.75 -28.62 -8.53
CA ALA A 1 17.12 -29.66 -9.49
C ALA A 1 17.21 -29.14 -10.93
N ILE A 2 16.22 -28.40 -11.44
CA ILE A 2 16.17 -27.96 -12.87
C ILE A 2 17.33 -27.02 -13.19
N ALA A 3 17.52 -25.95 -12.43
CA ALA A 3 18.60 -24.98 -12.65
C ALA A 3 19.99 -25.62 -12.63
N TRP A 4 20.22 -26.55 -11.70
CA TRP A 4 21.48 -27.28 -11.59
C TRP A 4 21.77 -28.15 -12.80
N ASN A 5 20.77 -28.91 -13.28
CA ASN A 5 20.94 -29.74 -14.46
C ASN A 5 21.20 -28.90 -15.72
N ARG A 6 20.50 -27.76 -15.88
CA ARG A 6 20.78 -26.85 -17.00
C ARG A 6 22.17 -26.24 -16.93
N LEU A 7 22.63 -25.83 -15.73
CA LEU A 7 23.99 -25.32 -15.54
C LEU A 7 25.02 -26.37 -15.98
N LYS A 8 24.86 -27.62 -15.51
CA LYS A 8 25.78 -28.72 -15.89
C LYS A 8 25.83 -28.92 -17.43
N GLN A 9 24.68 -28.94 -18.10
CA GLN A 9 24.60 -29.05 -19.55
C GLN A 9 25.35 -27.92 -20.27
N ARG A 10 25.22 -26.67 -19.75
CA ARG A 10 25.87 -25.49 -20.34
C ARG A 10 27.40 -25.52 -20.21
N VAL A 11 27.91 -26.11 -19.16
CA VAL A 11 29.36 -26.17 -18.89
C VAL A 11 30.02 -27.51 -19.29
N GLU A 12 29.27 -28.47 -19.86
CA GLU A 12 29.72 -29.81 -20.20
C GLU A 12 30.97 -29.80 -21.07
N GLY A 13 30.97 -28.96 -22.12
CA GLY A 13 32.13 -28.81 -23.01
C GLY A 13 33.39 -28.31 -22.30
N LEU A 14 33.23 -27.40 -21.32
CA LEU A 14 34.36 -26.90 -20.51
C LEU A 14 34.86 -27.93 -19.51
N VAL A 15 33.97 -28.75 -18.98
CA VAL A 15 34.34 -29.86 -18.11
C VAL A 15 35.10 -30.93 -18.88
N THR A 16 34.62 -31.31 -20.05
CA THR A 16 35.28 -32.29 -20.93
C THR A 16 36.69 -31.82 -21.35
N GLN A 17 36.88 -30.54 -21.60
CA GLN A 17 38.16 -29.92 -21.91
C GLN A 17 39.06 -29.74 -20.68
N GLY A 18 38.57 -30.08 -19.48
CA GLY A 18 39.28 -29.90 -18.25
C GLY A 18 39.40 -28.46 -17.74
N ALA A 19 38.68 -27.51 -18.37
CA ALA A 19 38.68 -26.08 -18.00
C ALA A 19 37.80 -25.74 -16.82
N ALA A 20 36.81 -26.59 -16.51
CA ALA A 20 35.93 -26.45 -15.34
C ALA A 20 35.79 -27.75 -14.54
N VAL A 21 35.39 -27.64 -13.27
CA VAL A 21 35.11 -28.78 -12.38
C VAL A 21 33.75 -28.61 -11.78
N ILE A 22 32.92 -29.66 -11.81
CA ILE A 22 31.63 -29.73 -11.15
C ILE A 22 31.82 -30.30 -9.74
N GLN A 23 31.25 -29.60 -8.75
CA GLN A 23 31.22 -30.00 -7.34
C GLN A 23 29.75 -30.30 -6.98
N GLU A 24 29.32 -31.55 -7.18
CA GLU A 24 27.91 -31.95 -7.04
C GLU A 24 27.37 -31.69 -5.63
N GLY A 25 28.14 -32.01 -4.58
CA GLY A 25 27.72 -31.83 -3.17
C GLY A 25 27.55 -30.37 -2.77
N GLU A 26 28.16 -29.44 -3.50
CA GLU A 26 28.07 -28.00 -3.24
C GLU A 26 27.17 -27.25 -4.23
N LEU A 27 26.63 -27.93 -5.25
CA LEU A 27 25.92 -27.34 -6.38
C LEU A 27 26.73 -26.21 -7.04
N ALA A 28 28.04 -26.44 -7.23
CA ALA A 28 28.98 -25.45 -7.69
C ALA A 28 29.77 -25.91 -8.93
N VAL A 29 30.11 -24.94 -9.76
CA VAL A 29 31.03 -25.11 -10.91
C VAL A 29 32.20 -24.16 -10.69
N LYS A 30 33.42 -24.71 -10.67
CA LYS A 30 34.66 -23.95 -10.53
C LYS A 30 35.44 -23.91 -11.86
N PHE A 31 35.79 -22.71 -12.30
CA PHE A 31 36.60 -22.48 -13.51
C PHE A 31 38.08 -22.43 -13.16
N LYS A 32 38.91 -23.25 -13.81
CA LYS A 32 40.33 -23.40 -13.45
C LYS A 32 41.20 -22.22 -13.84
N HIS A 33 40.88 -21.53 -14.94
CA HIS A 33 41.72 -20.46 -15.47
C HIS A 33 41.77 -19.19 -14.61
N ASN A 34 40.69 -18.87 -13.91
CA ASN A 34 40.56 -17.66 -13.08
C ASN A 34 40.05 -17.93 -11.66
N GLY A 35 39.71 -19.18 -11.33
CA GLY A 35 39.19 -19.57 -10.04
C GLY A 35 37.74 -19.13 -9.78
N ALA A 36 37.04 -18.61 -10.77
CA ALA A 36 35.65 -18.18 -10.62
C ALA A 36 34.75 -19.37 -10.27
N ILE A 37 33.72 -19.10 -9.46
CA ILE A 37 32.76 -20.11 -8.99
C ILE A 37 31.37 -19.64 -9.30
N ILE A 38 30.56 -20.49 -9.92
CA ILE A 38 29.11 -20.34 -9.98
C ILE A 38 28.51 -21.34 -9.02
N LYS A 39 27.71 -20.89 -8.06
CA LYS A 39 27.10 -21.72 -7.02
C LYS A 39 25.62 -21.44 -6.91
N ILE A 40 24.82 -22.50 -6.73
CA ILE A 40 23.36 -22.38 -6.54
C ILE A 40 23.07 -22.53 -5.05
N TYR A 41 22.24 -21.60 -4.54
CA TYR A 41 21.76 -21.61 -3.16
C TYR A 41 20.22 -21.70 -3.15
N GLY A 42 19.67 -22.33 -2.13
CA GLY A 42 18.25 -22.26 -1.82
C GLY A 42 17.98 -21.02 -0.96
N ALA A 43 16.94 -20.26 -1.30
CA ALA A 43 16.52 -19.08 -0.53
C ALA A 43 15.84 -19.44 0.81
N ASP A 44 15.50 -20.71 1.03
CA ASP A 44 14.87 -21.20 2.26
C ASP A 44 15.84 -21.20 3.47
N ASN A 45 17.15 -21.26 3.20
CA ASN A 45 18.19 -21.17 4.21
C ASN A 45 19.12 -19.99 3.94
N PRO A 46 18.70 -18.77 4.28
CA PRO A 46 19.46 -17.56 4.00
C PRO A 46 20.82 -17.52 4.71
N ASP A 47 20.94 -18.14 5.90
CA ASP A 47 22.18 -18.14 6.67
C ASP A 47 23.34 -18.87 5.98
N ALA A 48 23.04 -19.81 5.08
CA ALA A 48 24.06 -20.48 4.26
C ALA A 48 24.78 -19.53 3.27
N MET A 49 24.23 -18.34 3.06
CA MET A 49 24.78 -17.30 2.18
C MET A 49 25.51 -16.19 2.96
N ARG A 50 25.51 -16.22 4.31
CA ARG A 50 26.22 -15.22 5.12
C ARG A 50 27.73 -15.37 4.94
N GLY A 51 28.42 -14.24 4.78
CA GLY A 51 29.88 -14.19 4.65
C GLY A 51 30.41 -14.52 3.25
N VAL A 52 29.57 -14.79 2.25
CA VAL A 52 29.99 -14.91 0.86
C VAL A 52 30.31 -13.53 0.28
N ARG A 53 31.26 -13.48 -0.66
CA ARG A 53 31.57 -12.30 -1.46
C ARG A 53 31.08 -12.53 -2.87
N LEU A 54 30.24 -11.62 -3.37
CA LEU A 54 29.57 -11.79 -4.66
C LEU A 54 30.01 -10.73 -5.67
N ASP A 55 30.42 -11.19 -6.85
CA ASP A 55 30.64 -10.34 -8.01
C ASP A 55 29.31 -10.12 -8.77
N GLY A 56 28.37 -11.05 -8.63
CA GLY A 56 27.04 -10.95 -9.19
C GLY A 56 26.11 -12.01 -8.65
N VAL A 57 24.81 -11.77 -8.69
CA VAL A 57 23.77 -12.68 -8.27
C VAL A 57 22.56 -12.63 -9.17
N VAL A 58 21.94 -13.76 -9.41
CA VAL A 58 20.60 -13.87 -9.99
C VAL A 58 19.68 -14.40 -8.92
N LEU A 59 18.65 -13.64 -8.60
CA LEU A 59 17.56 -14.05 -7.72
C LEU A 59 16.36 -14.43 -8.57
N ASP A 60 15.96 -15.68 -8.50
CA ASP A 60 14.85 -16.24 -9.25
C ASP A 60 13.64 -16.39 -8.35
N GLU A 61 12.42 -16.15 -8.86
CA GLU A 61 11.17 -16.17 -8.11
C GLU A 61 11.16 -15.21 -6.91
N VAL A 62 11.65 -13.97 -7.11
CA VAL A 62 11.84 -12.98 -6.04
C VAL A 62 10.55 -12.66 -5.28
N ALA A 63 9.40 -12.77 -5.93
CA ALA A 63 8.10 -12.54 -5.29
C ALA A 63 7.82 -13.50 -4.11
N GLN A 64 8.49 -14.67 -4.07
CA GLN A 64 8.37 -15.67 -3.00
C GLN A 64 9.47 -15.57 -1.95
N MET A 65 10.50 -14.74 -2.18
CA MET A 65 11.63 -14.62 -1.25
C MET A 65 11.29 -13.71 -0.07
N LYS A 66 11.87 -14.03 1.08
CA LYS A 66 11.84 -13.17 2.25
C LYS A 66 12.70 -11.93 2.00
N PRO A 67 12.22 -10.72 2.35
CA PRO A 67 12.98 -9.48 2.14
C PRO A 67 14.38 -9.45 2.77
N GLU A 68 14.59 -10.17 3.90
CA GLU A 68 15.89 -10.22 4.56
C GLU A 68 16.98 -10.86 3.70
N VAL A 69 16.61 -11.81 2.81
CA VAL A 69 17.56 -12.43 1.87
C VAL A 69 18.26 -11.34 1.07
N TRP A 70 17.51 -10.36 0.58
CA TRP A 70 18.08 -9.24 -0.15
C TRP A 70 18.77 -8.22 0.76
N HIS A 71 18.03 -7.66 1.72
CA HIS A 71 18.50 -6.49 2.47
C HIS A 71 19.62 -6.80 3.44
N GLU A 72 19.59 -7.97 4.10
CA GLU A 72 20.54 -8.27 5.17
C GLU A 72 21.71 -9.17 4.73
N ILE A 73 21.55 -9.89 3.60
CA ILE A 73 22.52 -10.90 3.18
C ILE A 73 23.14 -10.57 1.84
N ILE A 74 22.31 -10.49 0.79
CA ILE A 74 22.84 -10.37 -0.58
C ILE A 74 23.36 -8.96 -0.87
N GLN A 75 22.63 -7.93 -0.51
CA GLN A 75 23.04 -6.55 -0.76
C GLN A 75 24.38 -6.20 -0.06
N PRO A 76 24.61 -6.55 1.21
CA PRO A 76 25.92 -6.39 1.84
C PRO A 76 27.02 -7.21 1.18
N ALA A 77 26.72 -8.46 0.74
CA ALA A 77 27.70 -9.35 0.09
C ALA A 77 28.17 -8.81 -1.28
N LEU A 78 27.32 -8.03 -1.98
CA LEU A 78 27.67 -7.38 -3.24
C LEU A 78 28.45 -6.07 -3.02
N ALA A 79 28.26 -5.39 -1.89
CA ALA A 79 28.84 -4.07 -1.65
C ALA A 79 30.36 -4.08 -1.67
N ASP A 80 30.98 -5.15 -1.18
CA ASP A 80 32.45 -5.34 -1.07
C ASP A 80 33.13 -5.29 -2.45
N ARG A 81 32.43 -5.74 -3.51
CA ARG A 81 32.95 -5.84 -4.88
C ARG A 81 32.25 -4.96 -5.91
N LEU A 82 31.33 -4.11 -5.46
CA LEU A 82 30.45 -3.34 -6.34
C LEU A 82 29.74 -4.24 -7.36
N GLY A 83 29.30 -5.42 -6.87
CA GLY A 83 28.69 -6.44 -7.69
C GLY A 83 27.32 -6.06 -8.22
N TRP A 84 26.81 -6.84 -9.17
CA TRP A 84 25.50 -6.63 -9.78
C TRP A 84 24.45 -7.64 -9.26
N ALA A 85 23.19 -7.26 -9.34
CA ALA A 85 22.06 -8.14 -9.06
C ALA A 85 21.05 -8.15 -10.21
N LEU A 86 20.51 -9.34 -10.52
CA LEU A 86 19.39 -9.53 -11.42
C LEU A 86 18.25 -10.17 -10.65
N PHE A 87 17.10 -9.52 -10.65
CA PHE A 87 15.86 -10.00 -10.03
C PHE A 87 14.90 -10.43 -11.12
N ILE A 88 14.47 -11.69 -11.08
CA ILE A 88 13.51 -12.26 -12.04
C ILE A 88 12.40 -12.98 -11.30
N GLY A 89 11.25 -13.10 -11.95
CA GLY A 89 10.07 -13.79 -11.40
C GLY A 89 8.76 -13.26 -11.97
N THR A 90 7.68 -13.85 -11.53
CA THR A 90 6.30 -13.43 -11.82
C THR A 90 5.77 -12.55 -10.72
N PRO A 91 5.01 -11.48 -11.01
CA PRO A 91 4.39 -10.64 -9.97
C PRO A 91 3.46 -11.44 -9.06
N GLN A 92 3.48 -11.12 -7.76
CA GLN A 92 2.61 -11.75 -6.76
C GLN A 92 2.17 -10.70 -5.72
N GLY A 93 1.36 -9.72 -6.14
CA GLY A 93 0.88 -8.66 -5.24
C GLY A 93 2.00 -7.75 -4.71
N ILE A 94 1.79 -7.17 -3.52
CA ILE A 94 2.74 -6.25 -2.88
C ILE A 94 3.76 -7.05 -2.06
N ASN A 95 5.01 -7.04 -2.48
CA ASN A 95 6.13 -7.73 -1.84
C ASN A 95 7.47 -7.10 -2.25
N LEU A 96 8.59 -7.70 -1.83
CA LEU A 96 9.94 -7.25 -2.20
C LEU A 96 10.11 -7.06 -3.72
N PHE A 97 9.57 -7.95 -4.55
CA PHE A 97 9.74 -7.88 -6.00
C PHE A 97 9.04 -6.66 -6.59
N SER A 98 7.79 -6.39 -6.18
CA SER A 98 7.07 -5.20 -6.61
C SER A 98 7.75 -3.90 -6.13
N GLU A 99 8.25 -3.87 -4.88
CA GLU A 99 9.01 -2.73 -4.35
C GLU A 99 10.24 -2.43 -5.21
N LEU A 100 11.06 -3.45 -5.48
CA LEU A 100 12.27 -3.31 -6.29
C LEU A 100 11.95 -2.87 -7.71
N PHE A 101 10.89 -3.42 -8.32
CA PHE A 101 10.45 -3.06 -9.66
C PHE A 101 10.03 -1.60 -9.77
N TYR A 102 9.14 -1.11 -8.90
CA TYR A 102 8.70 0.28 -8.92
C TYR A 102 9.81 1.26 -8.55
N ARG A 103 10.69 0.89 -7.61
CA ARG A 103 11.89 1.68 -7.30
C ARG A 103 12.80 1.81 -8.51
N ALA A 104 13.04 0.72 -9.24
CA ALA A 104 13.83 0.74 -10.47
C ALA A 104 13.18 1.61 -11.54
N GLN A 105 11.88 1.47 -11.79
CA GLN A 105 11.14 2.32 -12.73
C GLN A 105 11.23 3.82 -12.38
N ALA A 106 11.09 4.16 -11.11
CA ALA A 106 11.24 5.55 -10.66
C ALA A 106 12.67 6.06 -10.88
N SER A 107 13.67 5.24 -10.56
CA SER A 107 15.09 5.56 -10.70
C SER A 107 15.53 5.73 -12.16
N MET A 108 14.98 4.98 -13.11
CA MET A 108 15.27 5.09 -14.56
C MET A 108 14.96 6.48 -15.12
N LYS A 109 14.07 7.25 -14.48
CA LYS A 109 13.78 8.64 -14.87
C LYS A 109 14.93 9.60 -14.55
N THR A 110 15.88 9.16 -13.73
CA THR A 110 17.05 9.98 -13.32
C THR A 110 18.25 9.61 -14.18
N LYS A 111 18.90 10.61 -14.80
CA LYS A 111 20.10 10.39 -15.63
C LYS A 111 21.22 9.78 -14.77
N GLY A 112 21.81 8.69 -15.25
CA GLY A 112 22.89 7.98 -14.58
C GLY A 112 22.44 6.95 -13.53
N SER A 113 21.16 6.59 -13.51
CA SER A 113 20.67 5.52 -12.67
C SER A 113 21.40 4.20 -12.95
N SER A 114 21.76 3.46 -11.90
CA SER A 114 22.28 2.09 -11.96
C SER A 114 21.16 1.04 -11.95
N TRP A 115 19.90 1.44 -11.85
CA TRP A 115 18.73 0.58 -11.83
C TRP A 115 18.07 0.52 -13.20
N TYR A 116 17.66 -0.71 -13.58
CA TYR A 116 16.88 -0.96 -14.78
C TYR A 116 15.73 -1.90 -14.47
N ALA A 117 14.55 -1.66 -15.02
CA ALA A 117 13.38 -2.53 -14.93
C ALA A 117 12.78 -2.76 -16.31
N ALA A 118 12.44 -4.01 -16.60
CA ALA A 118 11.72 -4.39 -17.81
C ALA A 118 10.62 -5.39 -17.45
N ARG A 119 9.56 -5.40 -18.24
CA ARG A 119 8.45 -6.34 -18.16
C ARG A 119 8.27 -6.95 -19.54
N PHE A 120 8.18 -8.27 -19.59
CA PHE A 120 7.94 -9.04 -20.80
C PHE A 120 6.69 -9.89 -20.61
N THR A 121 5.65 -9.60 -21.36
CA THR A 121 4.38 -10.33 -21.33
C THR A 121 4.38 -11.46 -22.38
N CYS A 122 3.37 -12.32 -22.34
CA CYS A 122 3.18 -13.31 -23.41
C CYS A 122 2.93 -12.67 -24.79
N GLN A 123 2.59 -11.39 -24.85
CA GLN A 123 2.38 -10.61 -26.07
C GLN A 123 3.68 -10.01 -26.62
N ASP A 124 4.69 -9.83 -25.76
CA ASP A 124 5.98 -9.24 -26.12
C ASP A 124 6.99 -10.30 -26.59
N THR A 125 6.64 -11.58 -26.42
CA THR A 125 7.53 -12.71 -26.70
C THR A 125 6.84 -13.76 -27.56
N ASP A 126 7.58 -14.41 -28.48
CA ASP A 126 7.08 -15.54 -29.26
C ASP A 126 7.23 -16.89 -28.53
N SER A 127 7.20 -16.84 -27.17
CA SER A 127 7.45 -18.03 -26.35
C SER A 127 6.32 -19.05 -26.40
N LEU A 128 5.09 -18.59 -26.68
CA LEU A 128 3.89 -19.42 -26.77
C LEU A 128 3.13 -19.11 -28.07
N PRO A 129 2.56 -20.13 -28.75
CA PRO A 129 1.62 -19.90 -29.83
C PRO A 129 0.38 -19.13 -29.39
N SER A 130 -0.20 -18.29 -30.24
CA SER A 130 -1.41 -17.51 -29.94
C SER A 130 -2.59 -18.38 -29.52
N THR A 131 -2.73 -19.56 -30.14
CA THR A 131 -3.78 -20.54 -29.77
C THR A 131 -3.64 -21.04 -28.35
N GLU A 132 -2.43 -21.18 -27.83
CA GLU A 132 -2.19 -21.59 -26.45
C GLU A 132 -2.48 -20.45 -25.47
N ILE A 133 -2.12 -19.22 -25.83
CA ILE A 133 -2.46 -18.02 -25.05
C ILE A 133 -3.99 -17.87 -24.93
N ASP A 134 -4.72 -18.08 -26.04
CA ASP A 134 -6.20 -18.02 -26.04
C ASP A 134 -6.82 -19.12 -25.17
N ARG A 135 -6.25 -20.33 -25.21
CA ARG A 135 -6.69 -21.43 -24.34
C ARG A 135 -6.47 -21.09 -22.86
N MET A 136 -5.27 -20.63 -22.51
CA MET A 136 -4.97 -20.23 -21.13
C MET A 136 -5.86 -19.10 -20.64
N ARG A 137 -6.22 -18.15 -21.51
CA ARG A 137 -7.16 -17.07 -21.18
C ARG A 137 -8.57 -17.58 -20.84
N GLN A 138 -8.99 -18.68 -21.45
CA GLN A 138 -10.30 -19.29 -21.14
C GLN A 138 -10.27 -20.17 -19.88
N GLU A 139 -9.13 -20.79 -19.58
CA GLU A 139 -8.99 -21.74 -18.48
C GLU A 139 -8.60 -21.07 -17.15
N MET A 140 -7.88 -19.95 -17.21
CA MET A 140 -7.41 -19.21 -16.03
C MET A 140 -8.43 -18.16 -15.58
N SER A 141 -8.43 -17.81 -14.28
CA SER A 141 -9.12 -16.60 -13.84
C SER A 141 -8.44 -15.36 -14.45
N GLU A 142 -9.20 -14.29 -14.65
CA GLU A 142 -8.67 -13.03 -15.22
C GLU A 142 -7.47 -12.50 -14.40
N THR A 143 -7.54 -12.59 -13.07
CA THR A 143 -6.46 -12.22 -12.16
C THR A 143 -5.22 -13.08 -12.36
N ALA A 144 -5.39 -14.41 -12.46
CA ALA A 144 -4.26 -15.33 -12.68
C ALA A 144 -3.64 -15.11 -14.05
N PHE A 145 -4.45 -14.90 -15.10
CA PHE A 145 -3.95 -14.61 -16.44
C PHE A 145 -3.19 -13.28 -16.48
N SER A 146 -3.71 -12.22 -15.89
CA SER A 146 -3.05 -10.92 -15.80
C SER A 146 -1.70 -11.03 -15.08
N ARG A 147 -1.65 -11.80 -13.99
CA ARG A 147 -0.42 -12.01 -13.21
C ARG A 147 0.62 -12.82 -13.98
N GLU A 148 0.26 -14.01 -14.46
CA GLU A 148 1.19 -14.99 -15.01
C GLU A 148 1.56 -14.68 -16.47
N MET A 149 0.60 -14.21 -17.28
CA MET A 149 0.79 -14.01 -18.71
C MET A 149 1.07 -12.55 -19.08
N LEU A 150 0.49 -11.59 -18.37
CA LEU A 150 0.68 -10.17 -18.63
C LEU A 150 1.66 -9.51 -17.64
N CYS A 151 2.23 -10.27 -16.71
CA CYS A 151 3.16 -9.78 -15.67
C CYS A 151 2.65 -8.53 -14.98
N ASP A 152 1.35 -8.53 -14.64
CA ASP A 152 0.69 -7.37 -14.04
C ASP A 152 0.87 -7.38 -12.53
N PHE A 153 1.68 -6.44 -12.01
CA PHE A 153 1.89 -6.25 -10.58
C PHE A 153 0.66 -5.73 -9.84
N SER A 154 -0.30 -5.14 -10.56
CA SER A 154 -1.54 -4.63 -9.99
C SER A 154 -2.62 -5.70 -9.88
N ALA A 155 -2.46 -6.83 -10.57
CA ALA A 155 -3.40 -7.95 -10.48
C ALA A 155 -3.46 -8.46 -9.03
N ALA A 156 -4.59 -8.18 -8.36
CA ALA A 156 -4.82 -8.56 -6.98
C ALA A 156 -4.72 -10.09 -6.80
N GLY A 157 -4.14 -10.53 -5.69
CA GLY A 157 -4.46 -11.87 -5.18
C GLY A 157 -5.96 -11.96 -4.86
N ASP A 158 -6.54 -13.13 -4.95
CA ASP A 158 -7.99 -13.35 -4.68
C ASP A 158 -8.40 -12.86 -3.28
N ASP A 159 -7.46 -12.65 -2.39
CA ASP A 159 -7.61 -12.19 -1.01
C ASP A 159 -7.22 -10.71 -0.77
N GLN A 160 -6.75 -9.98 -1.80
CA GLN A 160 -6.39 -8.57 -1.66
C GLN A 160 -7.63 -7.69 -1.57
N LEU A 161 -7.72 -6.83 -0.55
CA LEU A 161 -8.92 -6.01 -0.34
C LEU A 161 -9.04 -4.87 -1.37
N ILE A 162 -7.94 -4.16 -1.64
CA ILE A 162 -7.87 -3.04 -2.60
C ILE A 162 -6.70 -3.34 -3.53
N SER A 163 -6.97 -3.47 -4.83
CA SER A 163 -5.89 -3.69 -5.80
C SER A 163 -5.10 -2.41 -6.04
N LEU A 164 -3.83 -2.57 -6.41
CA LEU A 164 -2.99 -1.43 -6.76
C LEU A 164 -3.56 -0.63 -7.94
N ASP A 165 -4.22 -1.31 -8.89
CA ASP A 165 -4.89 -0.66 -10.02
C ASP A 165 -6.01 0.28 -9.56
N VAL A 166 -6.85 -0.14 -8.60
CA VAL A 166 -7.88 0.72 -7.99
C VAL A 166 -7.25 1.97 -7.37
N ALA A 167 -6.13 1.82 -6.66
CA ALA A 167 -5.41 2.95 -6.06
C ALA A 167 -4.76 3.85 -7.14
N GLU A 168 -4.21 3.28 -8.21
CA GLU A 168 -3.64 4.02 -9.34
C GLU A 168 -4.72 4.82 -10.09
N VAL A 169 -5.87 4.22 -10.37
CA VAL A 169 -7.00 4.91 -11.00
C VAL A 169 -7.51 6.03 -10.09
N ALA A 170 -7.64 5.79 -8.78
CA ALA A 170 -8.07 6.77 -7.81
C ALA A 170 -7.10 7.96 -7.70
N SER A 171 -5.79 7.73 -7.84
CA SER A 171 -4.76 8.79 -7.78
C SER A 171 -4.76 9.73 -8.99
N LYS A 172 -5.38 9.34 -10.09
CA LYS A 172 -5.50 10.15 -11.32
C LYS A 172 -6.79 10.99 -11.38
N ARG A 173 -7.73 10.74 -10.44
CA ARG A 173 -9.00 11.51 -10.40
C ARG A 173 -8.76 12.87 -9.78
N ILE A 174 -9.42 13.87 -10.33
CA ILE A 174 -9.34 15.27 -9.88
C ILE A 174 -10.77 15.81 -9.75
N TYR A 175 -11.08 16.34 -8.57
CA TYR A 175 -12.32 17.06 -8.30
C TYR A 175 -12.02 18.55 -8.17
N GLN A 176 -12.90 19.38 -8.74
CA GLN A 176 -12.80 20.83 -8.60
C GLN A 176 -13.40 21.28 -7.26
N ALA A 177 -12.96 22.43 -6.75
CA ALA A 177 -13.42 22.92 -5.45
C ALA A 177 -14.96 23.05 -5.36
N HIS A 178 -15.63 23.38 -6.47
CA HIS A 178 -17.10 23.49 -6.50
C HIS A 178 -17.81 22.14 -6.35
N ASP A 179 -17.19 21.02 -6.82
CA ASP A 179 -17.75 19.68 -6.68
C ASP A 179 -17.78 19.23 -5.20
N LEU A 180 -16.89 19.80 -4.40
CA LEU A 180 -16.72 19.44 -3.00
C LEU A 180 -17.54 20.30 -2.03
N THR A 181 -18.09 21.42 -2.50
CA THR A 181 -18.69 22.45 -1.63
C THR A 181 -19.82 21.91 -0.74
N ALA A 182 -20.64 20.99 -1.26
CA ALA A 182 -21.75 20.38 -0.51
C ALA A 182 -21.34 19.20 0.37
N ALA A 183 -20.10 18.71 0.23
CA ALA A 183 -19.64 17.51 0.91
C ALA A 183 -19.03 17.82 2.29
N PRO A 184 -19.21 16.95 3.31
CA PRO A 184 -18.64 17.12 4.63
C PRO A 184 -17.12 17.00 4.60
N ARG A 185 -16.47 17.78 5.47
CA ARG A 185 -15.03 17.72 5.75
C ARG A 185 -14.78 16.80 6.94
N VAL A 186 -13.91 15.84 6.78
CA VAL A 186 -13.63 14.85 7.82
C VAL A 186 -12.12 14.72 8.02
N LEU A 187 -11.70 14.67 9.29
CA LEU A 187 -10.35 14.30 9.69
C LEU A 187 -10.33 12.87 10.22
N GLY A 188 -9.36 12.08 9.77
CA GLY A 188 -8.98 10.79 10.37
C GLY A 188 -7.57 10.89 10.93
N VAL A 189 -7.38 10.47 12.18
CA VAL A 189 -6.08 10.53 12.87
C VAL A 189 -5.71 9.14 13.36
N ASP A 190 -4.58 8.61 12.86
CA ASP A 190 -3.96 7.37 13.36
C ASP A 190 -2.72 7.74 14.19
N PRO A 191 -2.80 7.76 15.53
CA PRO A 191 -1.68 8.09 16.40
C PRO A 191 -0.70 6.93 16.53
N ALA A 192 0.61 7.19 16.48
CA ALA A 192 1.64 6.23 16.86
C ALA A 192 1.95 6.35 18.35
N ARG A 193 2.25 5.21 19.02
CA ARG A 193 2.57 5.22 20.45
C ARG A 193 4.00 5.63 20.75
N PHE A 194 4.97 4.93 20.20
CA PHE A 194 6.41 5.18 20.40
C PHE A 194 7.19 4.40 19.32
N GLY A 195 8.37 4.88 18.93
CA GLY A 195 9.27 4.21 18.00
C GLY A 195 9.19 4.74 16.58
N ASP A 196 9.42 3.88 15.59
CA ASP A 196 9.49 4.23 14.17
C ASP A 196 8.13 4.40 13.49
N ASP A 197 7.03 4.08 14.18
CA ASP A 197 5.68 4.23 13.66
C ASP A 197 5.32 5.72 13.49
N ARG A 198 4.46 6.03 12.52
CA ARG A 198 4.11 7.39 12.12
C ARG A 198 2.73 7.78 12.65
N SER A 199 2.61 8.96 13.26
CA SER A 199 1.31 9.57 13.48
C SER A 199 0.84 10.27 12.21
N VAL A 200 -0.38 9.99 11.77
CA VAL A 200 -0.92 10.47 10.50
C VAL A 200 -2.24 11.20 10.71
N ILE A 201 -2.36 12.38 10.09
CA ILE A 201 -3.62 13.12 9.98
C ILE A 201 -4.03 13.14 8.52
N MET A 202 -5.18 12.55 8.20
CA MET A 202 -5.74 12.49 6.86
C MET A 202 -6.99 13.37 6.74
N LYS A 203 -7.05 14.17 5.67
CA LYS A 203 -8.18 15.04 5.34
C LYS A 203 -8.99 14.42 4.22
N ARG A 204 -10.33 14.36 4.34
CA ARG A 204 -11.24 13.94 3.26
C ARG A 204 -12.44 14.89 3.18
N GLN A 205 -12.82 15.28 1.97
CA GLN A 205 -14.05 16.02 1.72
C GLN A 205 -14.84 15.30 0.62
N GLY A 206 -15.92 14.65 0.99
CA GLY A 206 -16.71 13.85 0.05
C GLY A 206 -15.88 12.82 -0.73
N PRO A 207 -15.81 12.95 -2.07
CA PRO A 207 -15.08 12.03 -2.92
C PRO A 207 -13.57 12.29 -2.97
N GLN A 208 -13.02 13.33 -2.31
CA GLN A 208 -11.61 13.72 -2.40
C GLN A 208 -10.90 13.55 -1.06
N ALA A 209 -9.81 12.75 -1.03
CA ALA A 209 -8.80 12.78 0.01
C ALA A 209 -7.65 13.74 -0.36
N PHE A 210 -7.03 14.35 0.64
CA PHE A 210 -5.96 15.33 0.46
C PHE A 210 -4.63 14.78 0.99
N PRO A 211 -3.48 15.37 0.65
CA PRO A 211 -2.19 14.96 1.18
C PRO A 211 -2.19 14.84 2.71
N ALA A 212 -1.69 13.72 3.21
CA ALA A 212 -1.59 13.45 4.63
C ALA A 212 -0.53 14.33 5.31
N LEU A 213 -0.80 14.71 6.56
CA LEU A 213 0.21 15.26 7.45
C LEU A 213 0.81 14.09 8.25
N VAL A 214 2.12 13.91 8.16
CA VAL A 214 2.83 12.76 8.73
C VAL A 214 3.87 13.25 9.73
N TYR A 215 3.84 12.71 10.94
CA TYR A 215 4.74 13.09 12.03
C TYR A 215 5.42 11.86 12.61
N ARG A 216 6.67 12.02 13.03
CA ARG A 216 7.46 10.98 13.69
C ARG A 216 8.05 11.53 14.99
N GLY A 217 8.16 10.68 16.00
CA GLY A 217 8.79 11.04 17.26
C GLY A 217 8.07 12.14 18.05
N VAL A 218 6.77 12.36 17.79
CA VAL A 218 5.95 13.32 18.53
C VAL A 218 5.27 12.61 19.72
N ASP A 219 5.21 13.30 20.86
CA ASP A 219 4.45 12.83 22.01
C ASP A 219 2.94 13.15 21.87
N ASN A 220 2.14 12.64 22.82
CA ASN A 220 0.69 12.84 22.79
C ASN A 220 0.27 14.32 22.88
N MET A 221 1.04 15.14 23.59
CA MET A 221 0.71 16.58 23.76
C MET A 221 1.02 17.33 22.47
N GLN A 222 2.18 17.07 21.87
CA GLN A 222 2.58 17.62 20.57
C GLN A 222 1.61 17.20 19.46
N LEU A 223 1.20 15.92 19.45
CA LEU A 223 0.24 15.44 18.48
C LEU A 223 -1.14 16.08 18.68
N ALA A 224 -1.58 16.28 19.92
CA ALA A 224 -2.83 16.97 20.20
C ALA A 224 -2.81 18.42 19.68
N ASP A 225 -1.71 19.14 19.86
CA ASP A 225 -1.55 20.51 19.34
C ASP A 225 -1.58 20.54 17.79
N LEU A 226 -0.93 19.58 17.14
CA LEU A 226 -0.94 19.44 15.68
C LEU A 226 -2.34 19.09 15.13
N VAL A 227 -3.07 18.22 15.82
CA VAL A 227 -4.48 17.92 15.47
C VAL A 227 -5.36 19.15 15.69
N ALA A 228 -5.18 19.88 16.80
CA ALA A 228 -5.91 21.12 17.07
C ALA A 228 -5.66 22.16 15.96
N GLN A 229 -4.42 22.32 15.52
CA GLN A 229 -4.08 23.18 14.38
C GLN A 229 -4.78 22.71 13.11
N ALA A 230 -4.71 21.41 12.79
CA ALA A 230 -5.39 20.86 11.61
C ALA A 230 -6.91 21.06 11.64
N ILE A 231 -7.54 20.99 12.83
CA ILE A 231 -8.97 21.31 13.03
C ILE A 231 -9.21 22.80 12.76
N GLY A 232 -8.36 23.68 13.30
CA GLY A 232 -8.47 25.13 13.09
C GLY A 232 -8.33 25.55 11.64
N ASP A 233 -7.40 24.93 10.90
CA ASP A 233 -7.14 25.25 9.48
C ASP A 233 -8.17 24.64 8.53
N TRP A 234 -8.68 23.44 8.85
CA TRP A 234 -9.54 22.66 7.95
C TRP A 234 -11.04 22.83 8.22
N HIS A 235 -11.42 23.17 9.47
CA HIS A 235 -12.80 23.29 9.95
C HIS A 235 -13.62 22.02 9.59
N PRO A 236 -13.24 20.85 10.13
CA PRO A 236 -13.94 19.60 9.82
C PRO A 236 -15.31 19.54 10.46
N ASP A 237 -16.25 18.87 9.79
CA ASP A 237 -17.57 18.52 10.36
C ASP A 237 -17.45 17.37 11.37
N ALA A 238 -16.40 16.54 11.27
CA ALA A 238 -16.07 15.49 12.23
C ALA A 238 -14.58 15.19 12.23
N THR A 239 -14.06 14.84 13.44
CA THR A 239 -12.69 14.36 13.65
C THR A 239 -12.73 13.00 14.33
N PHE A 240 -12.21 11.97 13.65
CA PHE A 240 -12.11 10.61 14.14
C PHE A 240 -10.67 10.30 14.53
N ILE A 241 -10.47 9.73 15.72
CA ILE A 241 -9.14 9.35 16.23
C ILE A 241 -9.18 7.90 16.71
N ASP A 242 -8.20 7.08 16.28
CA ASP A 242 -8.04 5.74 16.86
C ASP A 242 -7.70 5.83 18.34
N SER A 243 -8.55 5.23 19.18
CA SER A 243 -8.39 5.25 20.63
C SER A 243 -7.36 4.26 21.14
N GLY A 244 -6.91 3.29 20.32
CA GLY A 244 -5.95 2.27 20.73
C GLY A 244 -4.60 2.85 21.15
N ALA A 245 -4.04 3.75 20.34
CA ALA A 245 -2.81 4.48 20.65
C ALA A 245 -3.07 5.93 21.08
N GLY A 246 -4.26 6.48 20.75
CA GLY A 246 -4.57 7.90 20.82
C GLY A 246 -5.28 8.38 22.09
N ALA A 247 -5.46 7.56 23.12
CA ALA A 247 -6.22 7.94 24.31
C ALA A 247 -5.75 9.28 24.92
N GLY A 248 -4.44 9.47 25.09
CA GLY A 248 -3.89 10.70 25.64
C GLY A 248 -4.07 11.93 24.74
N VAL A 249 -4.05 11.73 23.40
CA VAL A 249 -4.34 12.79 22.42
C VAL A 249 -5.81 13.19 22.51
N ILE A 250 -6.70 12.22 22.58
CA ILE A 250 -8.16 12.42 22.70
C ILE A 250 -8.49 13.18 23.98
N ASP A 251 -7.95 12.75 25.12
CA ASP A 251 -8.18 13.41 26.41
C ASP A 251 -7.74 14.86 26.39
N ARG A 252 -6.55 15.13 25.82
CA ARG A 252 -6.02 16.49 25.70
C ARG A 252 -6.90 17.36 24.80
N LEU A 253 -7.32 16.87 23.65
CA LEU A 253 -8.19 17.62 22.73
C LEU A 253 -9.55 17.92 23.36
N LYS A 254 -10.14 16.97 24.09
CA LYS A 254 -11.39 17.19 24.86
C LYS A 254 -11.21 18.25 25.94
N GLN A 255 -10.10 18.26 26.68
CA GLN A 255 -9.76 19.31 27.63
C GLN A 255 -9.67 20.69 26.97
N LEU A 256 -9.18 20.75 25.74
CA LEU A 256 -9.11 21.98 24.95
C LEU A 256 -10.47 22.39 24.34
N GLY A 257 -11.53 21.62 24.57
CA GLY A 257 -12.89 21.91 24.10
C GLY A 257 -13.20 21.41 22.67
N TYR A 258 -12.34 20.60 22.07
CA TYR A 258 -12.60 20.03 20.75
C TYR A 258 -13.57 18.84 20.84
N HIS A 259 -14.48 18.73 19.87
CA HIS A 259 -15.36 17.57 19.75
C HIS A 259 -14.65 16.48 18.93
N ILE A 260 -14.26 15.41 19.61
CA ILE A 260 -13.53 14.27 19.04
C ILE A 260 -14.37 13.00 19.14
N ILE A 261 -14.43 12.25 18.04
CA ILE A 261 -15.09 10.95 17.98
C ILE A 261 -14.02 9.86 18.07
N GLU A 262 -14.07 9.11 19.16
CA GLU A 262 -13.18 8.00 19.41
C GLU A 262 -13.57 6.78 18.57
N VAL A 263 -12.59 6.12 17.98
CA VAL A 263 -12.79 4.94 17.15
C VAL A 263 -11.85 3.83 17.60
N PRO A 264 -12.31 2.87 18.39
CA PRO A 264 -11.51 1.70 18.71
C PRO A 264 -11.46 0.76 17.50
N PHE A 265 -10.30 0.59 16.87
CA PHE A 265 -10.13 -0.29 15.70
C PHE A 265 -10.57 -1.73 15.95
N GLY A 266 -10.23 -2.29 17.12
CA GLY A 266 -10.67 -3.61 17.56
C GLY A 266 -12.12 -3.68 18.03
N GLY A 267 -12.82 -2.54 18.14
CA GLY A 267 -14.18 -2.46 18.62
C GLY A 267 -15.18 -3.16 17.69
N ARG A 268 -16.40 -3.35 18.21
CA ARG A 268 -17.49 -4.00 17.45
C ARG A 268 -17.88 -3.18 16.23
N ALA A 269 -17.90 -3.81 15.04
CA ALA A 269 -18.40 -3.19 13.82
C ALA A 269 -19.88 -2.81 13.93
N ASN A 270 -20.31 -1.75 13.24
CA ASN A 270 -21.74 -1.42 13.15
C ASN A 270 -22.50 -2.54 12.44
N ARG A 271 -21.97 -3.03 11.31
CA ARG A 271 -22.48 -4.20 10.57
C ARG A 271 -21.75 -5.45 11.05
N HIS A 272 -21.88 -5.77 12.34
CA HIS A 272 -21.16 -6.88 13.00
C HIS A 272 -21.53 -8.29 12.49
N THR A 273 -22.57 -8.41 11.70
CA THR A 273 -22.91 -9.66 10.98
C THR A 273 -22.05 -9.85 9.74
N LEU A 274 -21.48 -8.79 9.18
CA LEU A 274 -20.65 -8.80 7.98
C LEU A 274 -19.15 -8.63 8.28
N HIS A 275 -18.80 -7.90 9.33
CA HIS A 275 -17.43 -7.54 9.66
C HIS A 275 -17.08 -7.90 11.09
N VAL A 276 -15.86 -8.42 11.31
CA VAL A 276 -15.43 -8.90 12.63
C VAL A 276 -15.17 -7.73 13.60
N ASN A 277 -14.66 -6.61 13.12
CA ASN A 277 -14.35 -5.44 13.92
C ASN A 277 -14.49 -4.13 13.13
N ARG A 278 -14.29 -3.03 13.82
CA ARG A 278 -14.46 -1.67 13.29
C ARG A 278 -13.47 -1.36 12.17
N ARG A 279 -12.19 -1.73 12.34
CA ARG A 279 -11.16 -1.51 11.32
C ARG A 279 -11.52 -2.20 10.01
N THR A 280 -11.94 -3.47 10.08
CA THR A 280 -12.39 -4.20 8.89
C THR A 280 -13.53 -3.47 8.18
N GLU A 281 -14.57 -3.03 8.91
CA GLU A 281 -15.70 -2.33 8.32
C GLU A 281 -15.27 -1.05 7.59
N MET A 282 -14.47 -0.20 8.24
CA MET A 282 -13.98 1.07 7.65
C MET A 282 -13.15 0.84 6.38
N TRP A 283 -12.32 -0.19 6.35
CA TRP A 283 -11.52 -0.54 5.18
C TRP A 283 -12.39 -1.00 4.01
N PHE A 284 -13.45 -1.76 4.26
CA PHE A 284 -14.40 -2.14 3.22
C PHE A 284 -15.19 -0.95 2.70
N GLU A 285 -15.59 -0.01 3.55
CA GLU A 285 -16.24 1.25 3.12
C GLU A 285 -15.30 2.13 2.32
N MET A 286 -14.02 2.22 2.69
CA MET A 286 -12.98 2.92 1.93
C MET A 286 -12.77 2.28 0.56
N ARG A 287 -12.73 0.94 0.46
CA ARG A 287 -12.66 0.22 -0.82
C ARG A 287 -13.85 0.59 -1.72
N ASP A 288 -15.05 0.49 -1.19
CA ASP A 288 -16.28 0.79 -1.93
C ASP A 288 -16.28 2.26 -2.40
N TRP A 289 -15.78 3.18 -1.57
CA TRP A 289 -15.62 4.59 -1.93
C TRP A 289 -14.57 4.78 -3.04
N LEU A 290 -13.43 4.10 -3.01
CA LEU A 290 -12.42 4.16 -4.07
C LEU A 290 -12.98 3.66 -5.41
N GLN A 291 -13.71 2.54 -5.39
CA GLN A 291 -14.38 1.99 -6.56
C GLN A 291 -15.51 2.90 -7.08
N GLY A 292 -16.23 3.55 -6.17
CA GLY A 292 -17.34 4.48 -6.46
C GLY A 292 -16.91 5.88 -6.92
N GLY A 293 -15.61 6.13 -7.19
CA GLY A 293 -15.14 7.41 -7.69
C GLY A 293 -14.23 8.18 -6.74
N GLY A 294 -13.92 7.65 -5.56
CA GLY A 294 -13.01 8.30 -4.61
C GLY A 294 -11.66 8.64 -5.23
N ALA A 295 -11.14 9.83 -4.93
CA ALA A 295 -9.85 10.34 -5.39
C ALA A 295 -8.87 10.47 -4.24
N ILE A 296 -7.63 10.06 -4.46
CA ILE A 296 -6.54 10.13 -3.48
C ILE A 296 -5.35 10.92 -4.05
N PRO A 297 -4.48 11.47 -3.20
CA PRO A 297 -3.22 12.05 -3.65
C PRO A 297 -2.36 11.04 -4.41
N ASP A 298 -1.60 11.51 -5.41
CA ASP A 298 -0.61 10.68 -6.12
C ASP A 298 0.62 10.45 -5.22
N SER A 299 0.48 9.57 -4.26
CA SER A 299 1.51 9.14 -3.31
C SER A 299 1.78 7.66 -3.45
N LEU A 300 3.01 7.30 -3.82
CA LEU A 300 3.41 5.90 -3.93
C LEU A 300 3.21 5.15 -2.62
N SER A 301 3.58 5.76 -1.48
CA SER A 301 3.41 5.15 -0.16
C SER A 301 1.94 4.87 0.16
N LEU A 302 1.04 5.83 -0.10
CA LEU A 302 -0.40 5.62 0.15
C LEU A 302 -0.96 4.51 -0.75
N LYS A 303 -0.60 4.49 -2.04
CA LYS A 303 -1.03 3.45 -2.97
C LYS A 303 -0.57 2.05 -2.53
N GLN A 304 0.69 1.94 -2.10
CA GLN A 304 1.24 0.69 -1.58
C GLN A 304 0.55 0.25 -0.29
N GLU A 305 0.31 1.17 0.66
CA GLU A 305 -0.38 0.85 1.90
C GLU A 305 -1.83 0.43 1.69
N LEU A 306 -2.55 1.06 0.75
CA LEU A 306 -3.91 0.65 0.37
C LEU A 306 -3.96 -0.76 -0.21
N ALA A 307 -2.96 -1.12 -1.03
CA ALA A 307 -2.89 -2.39 -1.70
C ALA A 307 -2.24 -3.50 -0.84
N THR A 308 -1.77 -3.20 0.36
CA THR A 308 -1.05 -4.15 1.20
C THR A 308 -1.96 -5.15 1.94
N PRO A 309 -3.06 -4.75 2.62
CA PRO A 309 -3.82 -5.69 3.42
C PRO A 309 -4.63 -6.68 2.58
N THR A 310 -4.59 -7.92 3.03
CA THR A 310 -5.47 -8.99 2.55
C THR A 310 -6.69 -9.13 3.47
N TYR A 311 -7.68 -9.89 3.04
CA TYR A 311 -8.83 -10.22 3.87
C TYR A 311 -9.19 -11.71 3.76
N SER A 312 -9.89 -12.20 4.76
CA SER A 312 -10.39 -13.56 4.83
C SER A 312 -11.79 -13.58 5.42
N PHE A 313 -12.32 -14.77 5.60
CA PHE A 313 -13.60 -14.98 6.29
C PHE A 313 -13.39 -15.81 7.55
N ASP A 314 -14.06 -15.45 8.63
CA ASP A 314 -14.08 -16.27 9.84
C ASP A 314 -15.06 -17.47 9.70
N THR A 315 -15.10 -18.30 10.73
CA THR A 315 -16.00 -19.49 10.78
C THR A 315 -17.49 -19.16 10.70
N SER A 316 -17.85 -17.88 10.91
CA SER A 316 -19.22 -17.37 10.80
C SER A 316 -19.48 -16.65 9.48
N GLY A 317 -18.53 -16.69 8.53
CA GLY A 317 -18.62 -16.03 7.23
C GLY A 317 -18.45 -14.50 7.29
N ARG A 318 -17.96 -13.94 8.41
CA ARG A 318 -17.71 -12.51 8.53
C ARG A 318 -16.34 -12.16 7.92
N ARG A 319 -16.25 -11.02 7.30
CA ARG A 319 -15.01 -10.46 6.74
C ARG A 319 -14.02 -10.09 7.84
N VAL A 320 -12.76 -10.47 7.65
CA VAL A 320 -11.64 -10.23 8.56
C VAL A 320 -10.51 -9.60 7.77
N LEU A 321 -10.18 -8.36 8.07
CA LEU A 321 -9.00 -7.70 7.49
C LEU A 321 -7.73 -8.18 8.19
N GLU A 322 -6.66 -8.37 7.42
CA GLU A 322 -5.34 -8.69 7.95
C GLU A 322 -4.90 -7.66 9.00
N SER A 323 -4.42 -8.14 10.14
CA SER A 323 -3.96 -7.26 11.22
C SER A 323 -2.60 -6.62 10.91
N LYS A 324 -2.29 -5.47 11.56
CA LYS A 324 -0.97 -4.81 11.44
C LYS A 324 0.18 -5.78 11.76
N ASP A 325 0.01 -6.65 12.75
CA ASP A 325 1.02 -7.63 13.14
C ASP A 325 1.20 -8.75 12.09
N GLN A 326 0.11 -9.18 11.46
CA GLN A 326 0.18 -10.15 10.36
C GLN A 326 0.86 -9.54 9.13
N ILE A 327 0.54 -8.30 8.79
CA ILE A 327 1.21 -7.54 7.72
C ILE A 327 2.71 -7.43 8.00
N LYS A 328 3.10 -7.00 9.20
CA LYS A 328 4.52 -6.90 9.63
C LYS A 328 5.23 -8.25 9.55
N LYS A 329 4.58 -9.36 9.93
CA LYS A 329 5.14 -10.72 9.81
C LYS A 329 5.28 -11.18 8.37
N ARG A 330 4.29 -10.89 7.51
CA ARG A 330 4.30 -11.31 6.09
C ARG A 330 5.32 -10.54 5.27
N LEU A 331 5.47 -9.25 5.53
CA LEU A 331 6.30 -8.35 4.73
C LEU A 331 7.64 -7.99 5.40
N GLN A 332 7.96 -8.55 6.55
CA GLN A 332 9.22 -8.43 7.30
C GLN A 332 9.90 -7.05 7.10
N ASN A 333 9.60 -6.08 7.95
CA ASN A 333 10.06 -4.67 7.89
C ASN A 333 9.24 -3.73 6.97
N ALA A 334 8.16 -4.15 6.35
CA ALA A 334 7.21 -3.19 5.82
C ALA A 334 6.59 -2.41 6.99
N GLY A 335 6.52 -1.11 6.85
CA GLY A 335 5.86 -0.25 7.83
C GLY A 335 4.38 -0.61 7.99
N SER A 336 3.80 -0.19 9.09
CA SER A 336 2.36 -0.25 9.30
C SER A 336 1.63 0.58 8.22
N PRO A 337 0.41 0.21 7.76
CA PRO A 337 -0.36 0.98 6.78
C PRO A 337 -1.02 2.23 7.41
N ASP A 338 -0.21 3.09 8.05
CA ASP A 338 -0.69 4.22 8.86
C ASP A 338 -1.41 5.29 8.03
N LEU A 339 -0.95 5.55 6.80
CA LEU A 339 -1.62 6.48 5.87
C LEU A 339 -2.99 5.95 5.48
N ALA A 340 -3.07 4.68 5.15
CA ALA A 340 -4.31 4.03 4.75
C ALA A 340 -5.27 3.85 5.95
N ASP A 341 -4.76 3.55 7.14
CA ASP A 341 -5.57 3.47 8.37
C ASP A 341 -6.15 4.85 8.76
N ALA A 342 -5.36 5.92 8.63
CA ALA A 342 -5.85 7.29 8.84
C ALA A 342 -6.93 7.69 7.81
N LEU A 343 -6.81 7.24 6.55
CA LEU A 343 -7.87 7.42 5.55
C LEU A 343 -9.11 6.59 5.90
N ALA A 344 -8.94 5.34 6.30
CA ALA A 344 -10.04 4.46 6.70
C ALA A 344 -10.85 5.04 7.87
N LEU A 345 -10.20 5.70 8.84
CA LEU A 345 -10.88 6.39 9.95
C LEU A 345 -11.91 7.42 9.48
N THR A 346 -11.69 8.06 8.34
CA THR A 346 -12.67 9.03 7.80
C THR A 346 -14.01 8.40 7.41
N PHE A 347 -14.11 7.08 7.40
CA PHE A 347 -15.31 6.28 7.14
C PHE A 347 -15.93 5.69 8.41
N ALA A 348 -15.46 6.10 9.61
CA ALA A 348 -15.94 5.54 10.87
C ALA A 348 -17.45 5.77 11.10
N SER A 349 -18.04 6.84 10.60
CA SER A 349 -19.48 7.07 10.61
C SER A 349 -19.90 7.96 9.45
N PRO A 350 -21.12 7.80 8.94
CA PRO A 350 -21.67 8.75 7.98
C PRO A 350 -21.76 10.14 8.61
N ILE A 351 -21.24 11.15 7.94
CA ILE A 351 -21.27 12.54 8.40
C ILE A 351 -22.08 13.37 7.41
N GLN A 352 -22.97 14.20 7.93
CA GLN A 352 -23.63 15.24 7.18
C GLN A 352 -22.87 16.55 7.35
N LYS A 353 -22.81 17.36 6.29
CA LYS A 353 -22.22 18.69 6.37
C LYS A 353 -22.98 19.51 7.41
N SER A 354 -22.27 20.11 8.36
CA SER A 354 -22.86 21.07 9.29
C SER A 354 -23.32 22.29 8.49
N ILE A 355 -24.58 22.68 8.69
CA ILE A 355 -25.11 23.91 8.08
C ILE A 355 -24.52 25.05 8.91
N ASP A 356 -23.65 25.85 8.28
CA ASP A 356 -23.07 27.02 8.91
C ASP A 356 -24.19 27.93 9.43
N ARG A 357 -24.24 28.21 10.73
CA ARG A 357 -25.22 29.15 11.32
C ARG A 357 -25.21 30.53 10.64
N TYR A 358 -24.06 30.90 10.04
CA TYR A 358 -23.92 32.11 9.24
C TYR A 358 -24.65 32.04 7.90
N GLU A 359 -24.71 30.89 7.22
CA GLU A 359 -25.49 30.70 6.00
C GLU A 359 -27.00 30.70 6.29
N MET A 360 -27.42 30.11 7.43
CA MET A 360 -28.83 30.20 7.86
C MET A 360 -29.24 31.63 8.19
N ALA A 361 -28.40 32.42 8.86
CA ALA A 361 -28.68 33.82 9.13
C ALA A 361 -28.79 34.66 7.84
N ARG A 362 -27.95 34.35 6.83
CA ARG A 362 -28.04 34.99 5.50
C ARG A 362 -29.27 34.55 4.67
N ALA A 363 -29.63 33.27 4.76
CA ALA A 363 -30.82 32.74 4.11
C ALA A 363 -32.11 33.27 4.76
N GLY A 364 -32.13 33.40 6.09
CA GLY A 364 -33.20 34.04 6.85
C GLY A 364 -33.37 35.52 6.47
N SER A 365 -32.25 36.27 6.43
CA SER A 365 -32.29 37.71 6.10
C SER A 365 -32.68 38.00 4.66
N LYS A 366 -32.58 37.06 3.72
CA LYS A 366 -33.08 37.18 2.35
C LYS A 366 -34.58 36.89 2.23
N ARG A 367 -35.15 36.10 3.12
CA ARG A 367 -36.60 35.86 3.16
C ARG A 367 -37.38 37.03 3.75
N ASP A 368 -36.81 37.76 4.71
CA ASP A 368 -37.48 38.93 5.33
C ASP A 368 -37.45 40.18 4.47
N ARG A 369 -36.69 40.25 3.37
CA ARG A 369 -36.66 41.43 2.49
C ARG A 369 -37.69 41.41 1.37
N ASN A 370 -38.42 40.31 1.13
CA ASN A 370 -39.42 40.19 0.04
C ASN A 370 -40.86 39.98 0.52
N GLY A 371 -41.17 40.20 1.76
CA GLY A 371 -42.52 40.05 2.23
C GLY A 371 -42.78 40.84 3.49
N TRP A 372 -43.27 42.01 3.35
CA TRP A 372 -43.95 42.82 4.36
C TRP A 372 -43.60 44.32 4.23
N ASP A 373 -43.94 44.90 3.04
CA ASP A 373 -44.26 46.31 2.90
C ASP A 373 -45.65 46.41 2.29
N ARG A 374 -46.66 46.06 3.08
CA ARG A 374 -48.03 46.52 2.91
C ARG A 374 -48.52 46.89 4.29
N ASN A 375 -48.51 48.19 4.53
CA ASN A 375 -49.16 48.75 5.66
C ASN A 375 -50.70 48.52 5.51
N PRO A 376 -51.37 47.83 6.48
CA PRO A 376 -52.82 47.55 6.36
C PRO A 376 -53.70 48.77 6.49
N TYR A 377 -53.17 49.97 6.60
CA TYR A 377 -53.93 51.22 6.81
C TYR A 377 -53.88 52.23 5.66
N ASP A 378 -53.37 51.85 4.47
CA ASP A 378 -53.33 52.78 3.35
C ASP A 378 -54.64 52.84 2.52
N ASN A 379 -55.77 52.37 3.02
CA ASN A 379 -57.12 52.56 2.46
C ASN A 379 -58.10 52.80 3.57
N ILE A 380 -58.12 54.04 4.14
CA ILE A 380 -59.28 54.72 4.74
C ILE A 380 -59.20 56.19 4.36
#